data_e2b4eb582b1430ebc427a9fa844ad90e
#
_entry.id   e2b4eb582b1430ebc427a9fa844ad90e
#
_cell.length_a   1.000
_cell.length_b   1.000
_cell.length_c   1.000
_cell.angle_alpha   90.00
_cell.angle_beta   90.00
_cell.angle_gamma   90.00
#
_symmetry.space_group_name_H-M   'P 1'
#
loop_
_entity.id
_entity.type
_entity.pdbx_description
1 polymer ?
#
loop_
_entity_poly.entity_id
_entity_poly.type
_entity_poly.pdbx_seq_one_letter_code
_entity_poly.pdbx_strand_id
1 'polypeptide(L)'
;TILYGDWSSDVCSSDLHQRRMRTKLIAMAMRGFDRVVVEPSGIFDVDEFFDILRDDPLDRWYQLGSVIAIVDALLPETLSPQAEYLLASETMNAGCVLLSRAQLAAPAQCAAAAAHLERALEAAKSSRRFAPGEILAKDWDALTDADLAALAACGYRQASCEKLHFDQHAAFTSLCFLELHLTPQQLQTAAQRLFAAPECGQVLRVKGFAPAPAGGWLELNATAAGRTLEPIP
;
A
#
# COMPACT_ATOMS: atom_id res chain seq x y z
N THR A 1 -14.59 -1.95 -11.76
CA THR A 1 -14.89 -0.94 -10.71
C THR A 1 -13.79 -0.98 -9.68
N ILE A 2 -13.17 0.16 -9.43
CA ILE A 2 -12.13 0.32 -8.39
C ILE A 2 -12.86 0.68 -7.10
N LEU A 3 -12.68 -0.11 -6.06
CA LEU A 3 -13.17 0.19 -4.72
C LEU A 3 -12.09 0.96 -3.98
N TYR A 4 -12.26 2.27 -3.85
CA TYR A 4 -11.53 3.06 -2.87
C TYR A 4 -12.22 2.86 -1.51
N GLY A 5 -11.55 2.19 -0.60
CA GLY A 5 -11.97 2.10 0.78
C GLY A 5 -11.01 2.93 1.62
N ASP A 6 -11.48 4.01 2.24
CA ASP A 6 -10.75 4.62 3.34
C ASP A 6 -10.84 3.67 4.53
N TRP A 7 -9.78 2.90 4.73
CA TRP A 7 -9.65 1.91 5.79
C TRP A 7 -8.98 2.49 7.03
N SER A 8 -8.65 3.79 6.99
CA SER A 8 -7.87 4.49 8.01
C SER A 8 -8.66 4.92 9.23
N SER A 9 -9.95 4.65 9.32
CA SER A 9 -10.74 5.06 10.49
C SER A 9 -10.73 4.02 11.59
N ASP A 10 -9.90 4.30 12.56
CA ASP A 10 -10.12 4.17 13.99
C ASP A 10 -10.59 2.83 14.59
N VAL A 11 -9.73 2.32 15.49
CA VAL A 11 -10.07 1.52 16.67
C VAL A 11 -11.28 0.60 16.48
N CYS A 12 -11.15 -0.37 15.60
CA CYS A 12 -12.08 -1.48 15.54
C CYS A 12 -11.31 -2.77 15.35
N SER A 13 -11.65 -3.75 16.17
CA SER A 13 -11.13 -5.11 16.09
C SER A 13 -11.07 -5.61 14.64
N SER A 14 -10.08 -6.43 14.31
CA SER A 14 -9.92 -7.11 13.01
C SER A 14 -11.25 -7.66 12.47
N ASP A 15 -12.12 -8.16 13.34
CA ASP A 15 -13.43 -8.68 13.00
C ASP A 15 -14.37 -7.67 12.32
N LEU A 16 -14.31 -6.40 12.69
CA LEU A 16 -15.17 -5.38 12.08
C LEU A 16 -14.68 -5.01 10.66
N HIS A 17 -13.37 -4.99 10.47
CA HIS A 17 -12.78 -4.77 9.15
C HIS A 17 -13.14 -5.91 8.20
N GLN A 18 -12.98 -7.15 8.63
CA GLN A 18 -13.36 -8.34 7.86
C GLN A 18 -14.85 -8.33 7.49
N ARG A 19 -15.74 -8.03 8.44
CA ARG A 19 -17.19 -7.92 8.20
C ARG A 19 -17.54 -6.83 7.19
N ARG A 20 -16.91 -5.67 7.29
CA ARG A 20 -17.10 -4.55 6.33
C ARG A 20 -16.63 -4.93 4.93
N MET A 21 -15.45 -5.55 4.81
CA MET A 21 -14.92 -6.05 3.55
C MET A 21 -15.89 -7.04 2.93
N ARG A 22 -16.28 -8.06 3.67
CA ARG A 22 -17.23 -9.08 3.23
C ARG A 22 -18.54 -8.47 2.73
N THR A 23 -19.13 -7.54 3.48
CA THR A 23 -20.36 -6.85 3.10
C THR A 23 -20.20 -6.10 1.78
N LYS A 24 -19.08 -5.39 1.59
CA LYS A 24 -18.78 -4.68 0.34
C LYS A 24 -18.63 -5.65 -0.84
N LEU A 25 -17.92 -6.76 -0.66
CA LEU A 25 -17.74 -7.76 -1.70
C LEU A 25 -19.09 -8.41 -2.09
N ILE A 26 -19.94 -8.73 -1.13
CA ILE A 26 -21.31 -9.22 -1.39
C ILE A 26 -22.09 -8.19 -2.23
N ALA A 27 -22.07 -6.93 -1.84
CA ALA A 27 -22.76 -5.86 -2.57
C ALA A 27 -22.21 -5.69 -4.00
N MET A 28 -20.91 -5.85 -4.22
CA MET A 28 -20.30 -5.77 -5.55
C MET A 28 -20.70 -6.98 -6.43
N ALA A 29 -20.70 -8.18 -5.86
CA ALA A 29 -21.16 -9.37 -6.58
C ALA A 29 -22.61 -9.25 -7.05
N MET A 30 -23.49 -8.74 -6.18
CA MET A 30 -24.90 -8.50 -6.50
C MET A 30 -25.09 -7.46 -7.63
N ARG A 31 -24.11 -6.58 -7.86
CA ARG A 31 -24.13 -5.61 -8.97
C ARG A 31 -23.66 -6.20 -10.30
N GLY A 32 -23.15 -7.41 -10.32
CA GLY A 32 -22.79 -8.15 -11.54
C GLY A 32 -21.55 -7.59 -12.25
N PHE A 33 -20.55 -7.10 -11.53
CA PHE A 33 -19.29 -6.68 -12.14
C PHE A 33 -18.44 -7.88 -12.54
N ASP A 34 -17.86 -7.83 -13.74
CA ASP A 34 -16.95 -8.86 -14.26
C ASP A 34 -15.62 -8.91 -13.49
N ARG A 35 -15.20 -7.76 -12.93
CA ARG A 35 -13.96 -7.64 -12.15
C ARG A 35 -14.09 -6.60 -11.07
N VAL A 36 -13.58 -6.93 -9.89
CA VAL A 36 -13.44 -6.03 -8.75
C VAL A 36 -11.94 -5.89 -8.46
N VAL A 37 -11.47 -4.65 -8.38
CA VAL A 37 -10.11 -4.31 -7.97
C VAL A 37 -10.19 -3.79 -6.55
N VAL A 38 -9.39 -4.37 -5.66
CA VAL A 38 -9.31 -4.01 -4.24
C VAL A 38 -7.94 -3.40 -3.98
N GLU A 39 -7.91 -2.18 -3.45
CA GLU A 39 -6.72 -1.53 -2.93
C GLU A 39 -6.87 -1.44 -1.40
N PRO A 40 -6.22 -2.33 -0.65
CA PRO A 40 -6.22 -2.26 0.81
C PRO A 40 -5.23 -1.21 1.33
N SER A 41 -5.26 -0.95 2.63
CA SER A 41 -4.20 -0.16 3.28
C SER A 41 -2.87 -0.92 3.28
N GLY A 42 -1.74 -0.20 3.35
CA GLY A 42 -0.40 -0.80 3.34
C GLY A 42 -0.01 -1.57 4.61
N ILE A 43 -0.95 -1.88 5.48
CA ILE A 43 -0.77 -2.75 6.66
C ILE A 43 -1.79 -3.90 6.65
N PHE A 44 -2.36 -4.19 5.49
CA PHE A 44 -3.42 -5.17 5.34
C PHE A 44 -2.84 -6.59 5.29
N ASP A 45 -3.43 -7.51 6.06
CA ASP A 45 -3.05 -8.92 5.99
C ASP A 45 -3.68 -9.58 4.76
N VAL A 46 -2.84 -9.96 3.80
CA VAL A 46 -3.27 -10.61 2.55
C VAL A 46 -3.90 -11.98 2.82
N ASP A 47 -3.43 -12.70 3.83
CA ASP A 47 -3.99 -14.00 4.20
C ASP A 47 -5.43 -13.86 4.72
N GLU A 48 -5.70 -12.82 5.53
CA GLU A 48 -7.08 -12.53 5.98
C GLU A 48 -8.01 -12.24 4.81
N PHE A 49 -7.53 -11.57 3.78
CA PHE A 49 -8.32 -11.33 2.57
C PHE A 49 -8.64 -12.64 1.82
N PHE A 50 -7.68 -13.53 1.71
CA PHE A 50 -7.91 -14.83 1.09
C PHE A 50 -8.91 -15.65 1.88
N ASP A 51 -8.86 -15.61 3.20
CA ASP A 51 -9.81 -16.31 4.05
C ASP A 51 -11.23 -15.75 3.88
N ILE A 52 -11.39 -14.41 3.80
CA ILE A 52 -12.70 -13.79 3.49
C ILE A 52 -13.25 -14.28 2.15
N LEU A 53 -12.41 -14.40 1.11
CA LEU A 53 -12.85 -14.86 -0.20
C LEU A 53 -13.22 -16.35 -0.24
N ARG A 54 -12.72 -17.15 0.70
CA ARG A 54 -13.05 -18.58 0.82
C ARG A 54 -14.33 -18.85 1.60
N ASP A 55 -14.88 -17.82 2.27
CA ASP A 55 -16.13 -17.93 3.02
C ASP A 55 -17.35 -17.90 2.11
N ASP A 56 -18.37 -18.73 2.43
CA ASP A 56 -19.67 -18.68 1.78
C ASP A 56 -20.37 -17.31 1.97
N PRO A 57 -20.92 -16.65 0.94
CA PRO A 57 -21.09 -17.11 -0.43
C PRO A 57 -19.99 -16.64 -1.39
N LEU A 58 -18.94 -15.96 -0.91
CA LEU A 58 -17.94 -15.30 -1.75
C LEU A 58 -17.11 -16.31 -2.55
N ASP A 59 -16.84 -17.47 -2.00
CA ASP A 59 -16.14 -18.58 -2.65
C ASP A 59 -16.80 -19.04 -3.96
N ARG A 60 -18.13 -18.87 -4.09
CA ARG A 60 -18.89 -19.20 -5.28
C ARG A 60 -19.00 -18.05 -6.27
N TRP A 61 -18.83 -16.82 -5.82
CA TRP A 61 -19.05 -15.63 -6.62
C TRP A 61 -17.77 -14.99 -7.14
N TYR A 62 -16.66 -15.25 -6.46
CA TYR A 62 -15.38 -14.68 -6.80
C TYR A 62 -14.33 -15.72 -7.13
N GLN A 63 -13.52 -15.40 -8.11
CA GLN A 63 -12.28 -16.07 -8.39
C GLN A 63 -11.15 -15.08 -8.14
N LEU A 64 -10.17 -15.48 -7.32
CA LEU A 64 -8.98 -14.68 -7.12
C LEU A 64 -8.20 -14.55 -8.44
N GLY A 65 -7.97 -13.33 -8.86
CA GLY A 65 -7.24 -13.02 -10.08
C GLY A 65 -5.76 -12.75 -9.81
N SER A 66 -5.35 -11.50 -9.96
CA SER A 66 -3.97 -11.08 -9.77
C SER A 66 -3.77 -10.39 -8.42
N VAL A 67 -2.66 -10.69 -7.76
CA VAL A 67 -2.16 -9.98 -6.58
C VAL A 67 -0.93 -9.22 -7.00
N ILE A 68 -0.98 -7.90 -6.90
CA ILE A 68 0.10 -6.99 -7.26
C ILE A 68 0.56 -6.29 -5.98
N ALA A 69 1.80 -6.46 -5.60
CA ALA A 69 2.40 -5.69 -4.52
C ALA A 69 3.06 -4.43 -5.10
N ILE A 70 2.86 -3.29 -4.43
CA ILE A 70 3.48 -2.03 -4.82
C ILE A 70 4.51 -1.65 -3.76
N VAL A 71 5.77 -1.61 -4.15
CA VAL A 71 6.90 -1.34 -3.26
C VAL A 71 7.64 -0.11 -3.74
N ASP A 72 8.09 0.72 -2.80
CA ASP A 72 8.85 1.91 -3.12
C ASP A 72 10.26 1.55 -3.65
N ALA A 73 10.63 2.03 -4.83
CA ALA A 73 11.98 1.87 -5.37
C ALA A 73 13.05 2.58 -4.53
N LEU A 74 12.65 3.57 -3.71
CA LEU A 74 13.50 4.30 -2.78
C LEU A 74 13.42 3.75 -1.34
N LEU A 75 13.10 2.46 -1.21
CA LEU A 75 13.02 1.79 0.08
C LEU A 75 14.33 1.96 0.85
N PRO A 76 14.29 2.34 2.14
CA PRO A 76 15.49 2.39 2.98
C PRO A 76 16.22 1.05 3.03
N GLU A 77 17.54 1.07 3.13
CA GLU A 77 18.36 -0.15 3.21
C GLU A 77 18.06 -0.99 4.45
N THR A 78 17.60 -0.35 5.51
CA THR A 78 17.22 -1.00 6.77
C THR A 78 15.84 -0.53 7.20
N LEU A 79 14.99 -1.49 7.54
CA LEU A 79 13.67 -1.27 8.09
C LEU A 79 13.61 -1.77 9.53
N SER A 80 12.55 -1.39 10.26
CA SER A 80 12.28 -2.03 11.55
C SER A 80 11.90 -3.51 11.34
N PRO A 81 12.11 -4.40 12.32
CA PRO A 81 11.73 -5.81 12.18
C PRO A 81 10.26 -6.00 11.78
N GLN A 82 9.37 -5.13 12.25
CA GLN A 82 7.96 -5.14 11.90
C GLN A 82 7.73 -4.75 10.44
N ALA A 83 8.43 -3.71 9.95
CA ALA A 83 8.32 -3.28 8.56
C ALA A 83 8.93 -4.31 7.60
N GLU A 84 10.01 -4.99 7.97
CA GLU A 84 10.59 -6.11 7.21
C GLU A 84 9.59 -7.26 7.08
N TYR A 85 8.94 -7.62 8.19
CA TYR A 85 7.91 -8.66 8.17
C TYR A 85 6.72 -8.28 7.29
N LEU A 86 6.22 -7.04 7.39
CA LEU A 86 5.12 -6.56 6.54
C LEU A 86 5.52 -6.59 5.06
N LEU A 87 6.72 -6.14 4.73
CA LEU A 87 7.24 -6.18 3.37
C LEU A 87 7.25 -7.61 2.82
N ALA A 88 7.69 -8.59 3.60
CA ALA A 88 7.65 -10.00 3.23
C ALA A 88 6.21 -10.52 3.09
N SER A 89 5.35 -10.24 4.07
CA SER A 89 3.95 -10.69 4.11
C SER A 89 3.14 -10.18 2.92
N GLU A 90 3.29 -8.90 2.56
CA GLU A 90 2.56 -8.29 1.45
C GLU A 90 3.06 -8.74 0.08
N THR A 91 4.34 -9.10 -0.03
CA THR A 91 4.95 -9.47 -1.31
C THR A 91 4.98 -10.96 -1.60
N MET A 92 4.90 -11.81 -0.58
CA MET A 92 5.05 -13.26 -0.75
C MET A 92 3.97 -13.88 -1.65
N ASN A 93 2.75 -13.36 -1.59
CA ASN A 93 1.62 -13.87 -2.39
C ASN A 93 1.48 -13.16 -3.74
N ALA A 94 2.27 -12.14 -4.02
CA ALA A 94 2.17 -11.37 -5.24
C ALA A 94 2.60 -12.17 -6.47
N GLY A 95 1.80 -12.10 -7.52
CA GLY A 95 2.18 -12.59 -8.85
C GLY A 95 3.18 -11.66 -9.52
N CYS A 96 3.11 -10.36 -9.20
CA CYS A 96 4.05 -9.34 -9.63
C CYS A 96 4.26 -8.29 -8.54
N VAL A 97 5.49 -7.80 -8.40
CA VAL A 97 5.83 -6.64 -7.61
C VAL A 97 6.12 -5.47 -8.54
N LEU A 98 5.46 -4.35 -8.31
CA LEU A 98 5.68 -3.12 -9.05
C LEU A 98 6.48 -2.14 -8.19
N LEU A 99 7.67 -1.76 -8.64
CA LEU A 99 8.46 -0.74 -7.95
C LEU A 99 7.92 0.64 -8.31
N SER A 100 7.24 1.26 -7.35
CA SER A 100 6.75 2.64 -7.48
C SER A 100 7.92 3.62 -7.38
N ARG A 101 7.75 4.82 -7.95
CA ARG A 101 8.78 5.87 -8.00
C ARG A 101 10.09 5.44 -8.69
N ALA A 102 10.04 4.43 -9.55
CA ALA A 102 11.19 3.95 -10.30
C ALA A 102 11.83 5.05 -11.16
N GLN A 103 11.04 6.01 -11.63
CA GLN A 103 11.53 7.19 -12.38
C GLN A 103 12.39 8.14 -11.53
N LEU A 104 12.27 8.08 -10.21
CA LEU A 104 13.08 8.90 -9.29
C LEU A 104 14.30 8.14 -8.76
N ALA A 105 14.37 6.84 -9.01
CA ALA A 105 15.42 5.95 -8.51
C ALA A 105 16.48 5.68 -9.58
N ALA A 106 17.74 5.63 -9.16
CA ALA A 106 18.79 5.11 -10.03
C ALA A 106 18.60 3.60 -10.26
N PRO A 107 19.06 3.02 -11.37
CA PRO A 107 18.96 1.57 -11.61
C PRO A 107 19.54 0.72 -10.49
N ALA A 108 20.62 1.18 -9.85
CA ALA A 108 21.21 0.51 -8.70
C ALA A 108 20.28 0.49 -7.46
N GLN A 109 19.47 1.53 -7.27
CA GLN A 109 18.49 1.60 -6.18
C GLN A 109 17.33 0.64 -6.43
N CYS A 110 16.82 0.56 -7.66
CA CYS A 110 15.82 -0.44 -8.02
C CYS A 110 16.34 -1.88 -7.81
N ALA A 111 17.58 -2.15 -8.18
CA ALA A 111 18.22 -3.45 -7.93
C ALA A 111 18.40 -3.71 -6.42
N ALA A 112 18.78 -2.71 -5.64
CA ALA A 112 18.88 -2.81 -4.19
C ALA A 112 17.53 -3.09 -3.53
N ALA A 113 16.45 -2.42 -3.98
CA ALA A 113 15.09 -2.67 -3.51
C ALA A 113 14.65 -4.11 -3.81
N ALA A 114 14.90 -4.60 -5.03
CA ALA A 114 14.61 -5.99 -5.40
C ALA A 114 15.39 -7.00 -4.53
N ALA A 115 16.68 -6.76 -4.30
CA ALA A 115 17.49 -7.59 -3.41
C ALA A 115 17.02 -7.51 -1.95
N HIS A 116 16.48 -6.37 -1.52
CA HIS A 116 15.90 -6.21 -0.18
C HIS A 116 14.65 -7.08 -0.01
N LEU A 117 13.77 -7.12 -1.01
CA LEU A 117 12.61 -8.02 -1.00
C LEU A 117 13.00 -9.48 -0.79
N GLU A 118 14.02 -9.97 -1.50
CA GLU A 118 14.51 -11.35 -1.34
C GLU A 118 15.03 -11.59 0.07
N ARG A 119 15.79 -10.65 0.67
CA ARG A 119 16.26 -10.76 2.04
C ARG A 119 15.13 -10.75 3.07
N ALA A 120 14.11 -9.91 2.87
CA ALA A 120 12.95 -9.85 3.75
C ALA A 120 12.17 -11.18 3.72
N LEU A 121 11.96 -11.77 2.55
CA LEU A 121 11.33 -13.07 2.39
C LEU A 121 12.14 -14.19 3.07
N GLU A 122 13.48 -14.16 2.93
CA GLU A 122 14.36 -15.12 3.57
C GLU A 122 14.32 -14.99 5.11
N ALA A 123 14.37 -13.76 5.63
CA ALA A 123 14.26 -13.49 7.06
C ALA A 123 12.92 -13.95 7.64
N ALA A 124 11.82 -13.83 6.86
CA ALA A 124 10.50 -14.33 7.21
C ALA A 124 10.35 -15.85 7.00
N LYS A 125 11.42 -16.54 6.64
CA LYS A 125 11.43 -17.98 6.34
C LYS A 125 10.44 -18.41 5.26
N SER A 126 10.18 -17.52 4.31
CA SER A 126 9.35 -17.83 3.16
C SER A 126 10.14 -18.61 2.11
N SER A 127 9.50 -19.59 1.50
CA SER A 127 10.04 -20.31 0.34
C SER A 127 9.92 -19.52 -0.97
N ARG A 128 9.23 -18.38 -0.95
CA ARG A 128 9.03 -17.53 -2.12
C ARG A 128 10.36 -16.95 -2.62
N ARG A 129 10.55 -17.03 -3.94
CA ARG A 129 11.64 -16.34 -4.68
C ARG A 129 11.03 -15.73 -5.93
N PHE A 130 11.49 -14.56 -6.33
CA PHE A 130 10.99 -13.90 -7.53
C PHE A 130 11.70 -14.42 -8.78
N ALA A 131 10.89 -14.83 -9.75
CA ALA A 131 11.41 -15.19 -11.06
C ALA A 131 11.72 -13.91 -11.88
N PRO A 132 12.58 -14.00 -12.91
CA PRO A 132 12.79 -12.89 -13.84
C PRO A 132 11.46 -12.37 -14.42
N GLY A 133 11.26 -11.06 -14.33
CA GLY A 133 10.03 -10.40 -14.81
C GLY A 133 8.89 -10.32 -13.79
N GLU A 134 9.01 -10.92 -12.61
CA GLU A 134 8.02 -10.77 -11.54
C GLU A 134 8.21 -9.47 -10.73
N ILE A 135 9.36 -8.79 -10.86
CA ILE A 135 9.57 -7.45 -10.33
C ILE A 135 9.68 -6.49 -11.51
N LEU A 136 8.75 -5.56 -11.61
CA LEU A 136 8.69 -4.54 -12.65
C LEU A 136 9.16 -3.20 -12.08
N ALA A 137 10.29 -2.70 -12.62
CA ALA A 137 10.83 -1.38 -12.31
C ALA A 137 10.74 -0.51 -13.58
N LYS A 138 9.66 0.25 -13.71
CA LYS A 138 9.40 1.06 -14.91
C LYS A 138 8.75 2.38 -14.51
N ASP A 139 9.07 3.44 -15.22
CA ASP A 139 8.38 4.72 -15.10
C ASP A 139 6.89 4.55 -15.41
N TRP A 140 6.04 5.18 -14.62
CA TRP A 140 4.58 5.15 -14.82
C TRP A 140 4.17 5.60 -16.22
N ASP A 141 4.77 6.68 -16.69
CA ASP A 141 4.46 7.26 -18.01
C ASP A 141 4.98 6.41 -19.18
N ALA A 142 5.88 5.45 -18.89
CA ALA A 142 6.42 4.50 -19.85
C ALA A 142 5.73 3.13 -19.82
N LEU A 143 4.73 2.94 -18.97
CA LEU A 143 3.92 1.71 -18.96
C LEU A 143 3.09 1.62 -20.24
N THR A 144 3.19 0.48 -20.90
CA THR A 144 2.43 0.17 -22.10
C THR A 144 1.18 -0.65 -21.79
N ASP A 145 0.25 -0.72 -22.74
CA ASP A 145 -0.93 -1.60 -22.62
C ASP A 145 -0.52 -3.07 -22.41
N ALA A 146 0.61 -3.49 -22.98
CA ALA A 146 1.16 -4.82 -22.78
C ALA A 146 1.64 -5.04 -21.33
N ASP A 147 2.27 -4.04 -20.71
CA ASP A 147 2.67 -4.09 -19.30
C ASP A 147 1.43 -4.17 -18.40
N LEU A 148 0.42 -3.36 -18.68
CA LEU A 148 -0.84 -3.37 -17.92
C LEU A 148 -1.58 -4.69 -18.07
N ALA A 149 -1.61 -5.27 -19.26
CA ALA A 149 -2.19 -6.58 -19.52
C ALA A 149 -1.42 -7.69 -18.76
N ALA A 150 -0.09 -7.62 -18.73
CA ALA A 150 0.75 -8.55 -17.98
C ALA A 150 0.50 -8.45 -16.47
N LEU A 151 0.40 -7.24 -15.92
CA LEU A 151 0.04 -7.00 -14.52
C LEU A 151 -1.36 -7.56 -14.21
N ALA A 152 -2.34 -7.30 -15.08
CA ALA A 152 -3.70 -7.80 -14.91
C ALA A 152 -3.80 -9.33 -14.98
N ALA A 153 -2.81 -10.00 -15.56
CA ALA A 153 -2.76 -11.45 -15.75
C ALA A 153 -1.66 -12.15 -14.93
N CYS A 154 -0.96 -11.43 -14.05
CA CYS A 154 0.18 -12.00 -13.31
C CYS A 154 -0.21 -13.11 -12.32
N GLY A 155 -1.51 -13.22 -11.99
CA GLY A 155 -2.01 -14.20 -11.04
C GLY A 155 -1.53 -13.91 -9.61
N TYR A 156 -1.42 -14.97 -8.81
CA TYR A 156 -0.91 -14.90 -7.44
C TYR A 156 -0.04 -16.11 -7.15
N ARG A 157 0.67 -16.07 -6.03
CA ARG A 157 1.46 -17.21 -5.55
C ARG A 157 0.91 -17.66 -4.20
N GLN A 158 0.90 -18.97 -3.99
CA GLN A 158 0.63 -19.53 -2.66
C GLN A 158 1.98 -19.71 -1.95
N ALA A 159 2.25 -18.83 -1.03
CA ALA A 159 3.43 -18.90 -0.19
C ALA A 159 3.01 -18.68 1.26
N SER A 160 3.84 -19.11 2.18
CA SER A 160 3.66 -18.88 3.61
C SER A 160 4.94 -18.31 4.19
N CYS A 161 4.81 -17.59 5.28
CA CYS A 161 5.92 -17.17 6.11
C CYS A 161 5.64 -17.54 7.57
N GLU A 162 6.68 -17.48 8.39
CA GLU A 162 6.50 -17.62 9.83
C GLU A 162 5.74 -16.39 10.35
N LYS A 163 4.54 -16.60 10.93
CA LYS A 163 3.73 -15.49 11.45
C LYS A 163 4.40 -14.91 12.69
N LEU A 164 4.79 -13.64 12.59
CA LEU A 164 5.17 -12.85 13.75
C LEU A 164 3.92 -12.25 14.37
N HIS A 165 3.63 -12.63 15.60
CA HIS A 165 2.57 -12.00 16.38
C HIS A 165 3.07 -10.67 16.95
N PHE A 166 2.83 -9.60 16.26
CA PHE A 166 2.96 -8.24 16.80
C PHE A 166 1.69 -7.46 16.50
N ASP A 167 1.44 -6.45 17.31
CA ASP A 167 0.37 -5.54 17.02
C ASP A 167 0.72 -4.72 15.76
N GLN A 168 0.07 -5.05 14.65
CA GLN A 168 0.30 -4.37 13.36
C GLN A 168 0.04 -2.86 13.48
N HIS A 169 -0.87 -2.45 14.36
CA HIS A 169 -1.13 -1.05 14.65
C HIS A 169 0.01 -0.36 15.41
N ALA A 170 0.86 -1.13 16.11
CA ALA A 170 2.04 -0.59 16.78
C ALA A 170 3.21 -0.35 15.80
N ALA A 171 3.21 -0.99 14.63
CA ALA A 171 4.26 -0.78 13.63
C ALA A 171 4.12 0.55 12.89
N PHE A 172 2.87 0.98 12.65
CA PHE A 172 2.55 2.23 11.98
C PHE A 172 1.36 2.88 12.65
N THR A 173 1.55 4.13 13.09
CA THR A 173 0.47 4.91 13.70
C THR A 173 0.08 6.05 12.77
N SER A 174 -1.21 6.17 12.47
CA SER A 174 -1.76 7.34 11.79
C SER A 174 -2.40 8.26 12.82
N LEU A 175 -2.02 9.52 12.78
CA LEU A 175 -2.63 10.58 13.58
C LEU A 175 -3.45 11.47 12.65
N CYS A 176 -4.71 11.65 12.97
CA CYS A 176 -5.62 12.52 12.23
C CYS A 176 -6.00 13.71 13.09
N PHE A 177 -5.78 14.91 12.59
CA PHE A 177 -6.17 16.17 13.22
C PHE A 177 -7.32 16.76 12.42
N LEU A 178 -8.50 16.79 13.02
CA LEU A 178 -9.70 17.36 12.44
C LEU A 178 -9.84 18.83 12.87
N GLU A 179 -10.54 19.61 12.07
CA GLU A 179 -10.85 21.02 12.35
C GLU A 179 -9.64 21.95 12.48
N LEU A 180 -8.53 21.61 11.84
CA LEU A 180 -7.38 22.52 11.75
C LEU A 180 -7.61 23.54 10.63
N HIS A 181 -7.58 24.81 10.99
CA HIS A 181 -7.66 25.92 10.05
C HIS A 181 -6.24 26.47 9.77
N LEU A 182 -5.57 25.87 8.80
CA LEU A 182 -4.21 26.26 8.39
C LEU A 182 -4.23 26.89 7.00
N THR A 183 -3.45 27.93 6.80
CA THR A 183 -3.14 28.41 5.45
C THR A 183 -2.25 27.39 4.73
N PRO A 184 -2.19 27.39 3.38
CA PRO A 184 -1.31 26.50 2.63
C PRO A 184 0.14 26.56 3.07
N GLN A 185 0.63 27.75 3.40
CA GLN A 185 2.00 27.95 3.88
C GLN A 185 2.23 27.41 5.28
N GLN A 186 1.27 27.58 6.19
CA GLN A 186 1.31 27.00 7.53
C GLN A 186 1.30 25.47 7.48
N LEU A 187 0.48 24.90 6.60
CA LEU A 187 0.39 23.44 6.41
C LEU A 187 1.73 22.88 5.90
N GLN A 188 2.36 23.51 4.90
CA GLN A 188 3.68 23.11 4.42
C GLN A 188 4.75 23.23 5.51
N THR A 189 4.73 24.31 6.29
CA THR A 189 5.69 24.54 7.38
C THR A 189 5.51 23.50 8.49
N ALA A 190 4.26 23.17 8.84
CA ALA A 190 3.97 22.14 9.82
C ALA A 190 4.50 20.77 9.37
N ALA A 191 4.26 20.39 8.12
CA ALA A 191 4.79 19.15 7.56
C ALA A 191 6.33 19.09 7.63
N GLN A 192 7.00 20.16 7.25
CA GLN A 192 8.48 20.25 7.35
C GLN A 192 8.98 20.04 8.78
N ARG A 193 8.31 20.68 9.75
CA ARG A 193 8.67 20.56 11.18
C ARG A 193 8.48 19.12 11.67
N LEU A 194 7.41 18.44 11.25
CA LEU A 194 7.16 17.05 11.62
C LEU A 194 8.25 16.10 11.11
N PHE A 195 8.73 16.27 9.88
CA PHE A 195 9.85 15.47 9.34
C PHE A 195 11.18 15.76 10.03
N ALA A 196 11.35 16.96 10.59
CA ALA A 196 12.57 17.39 11.26
C ALA A 196 12.56 17.14 12.78
N ALA A 197 11.44 16.70 13.35
CA ALA A 197 11.22 16.57 14.79
C ALA A 197 11.50 15.12 15.28
N PRO A 198 12.65 14.86 15.95
CA PRO A 198 13.01 13.53 16.41
C PRO A 198 11.97 12.92 17.38
N GLU A 199 11.29 13.76 18.13
CA GLU A 199 10.23 13.37 19.07
C GLU A 199 8.99 12.79 18.39
N CYS A 200 8.81 13.06 17.08
CA CYS A 200 7.73 12.48 16.28
C CYS A 200 8.06 11.07 15.73
N GLY A 201 9.26 10.56 16.02
CA GLY A 201 9.74 9.32 15.45
C GLY A 201 9.97 9.43 13.93
N GLN A 202 9.86 8.31 13.23
CA GLN A 202 10.01 8.28 11.77
C GLN A 202 8.70 8.64 11.10
N VAL A 203 8.53 9.90 10.70
CA VAL A 203 7.36 10.32 9.92
C VAL A 203 7.52 9.86 8.48
N LEU A 204 6.62 9.02 7.99
CA LEU A 204 6.67 8.49 6.64
C LEU A 204 5.95 9.40 5.64
N ARG A 205 4.79 9.92 6.03
CA ARG A 205 3.93 10.73 5.17
C ARG A 205 3.11 11.73 5.97
N VAL A 206 2.94 12.91 5.41
CA VAL A 206 2.01 13.93 5.90
C VAL A 206 1.05 14.29 4.76
N LYS A 207 -0.24 14.10 5.00
CA LYS A 207 -1.32 14.61 4.15
C LYS A 207 -2.08 15.72 4.87
N GLY A 208 -2.55 16.69 4.13
CA GLY A 208 -3.38 17.74 4.70
C GLY A 208 -4.08 18.58 3.65
N PHE A 209 -5.12 19.27 4.06
CA PHE A 209 -5.93 20.11 3.19
C PHE A 209 -5.94 21.53 3.72
N ALA A 210 -5.84 22.50 2.82
CA ALA A 210 -5.93 23.91 3.15
C ALA A 210 -6.77 24.67 2.10
N PRO A 211 -7.49 25.72 2.48
CA PRO A 211 -8.26 26.52 1.52
C PRO A 211 -7.32 27.22 0.53
N ALA A 212 -7.66 27.15 -0.76
CA ALA A 212 -6.90 27.83 -1.80
C ALA A 212 -7.24 29.34 -1.82
N PRO A 213 -6.26 30.24 -2.06
CA PRO A 213 -6.51 31.68 -2.12
C PRO A 213 -7.51 32.12 -3.18
N ALA A 214 -7.61 31.36 -4.27
CA ALA A 214 -8.54 31.61 -5.38
C ALA A 214 -9.89 30.88 -5.22
N GLY A 215 -10.15 30.26 -4.07
CA GLY A 215 -11.30 29.39 -3.82
C GLY A 215 -11.01 27.92 -4.09
N GLY A 216 -11.76 27.03 -3.44
CA GLY A 216 -11.50 25.59 -3.47
C GLY A 216 -10.48 25.15 -2.41
N TRP A 217 -9.91 23.96 -2.61
CA TRP A 217 -9.00 23.34 -1.66
C TRP A 217 -7.69 22.92 -2.33
N LEU A 218 -6.62 22.96 -1.56
CA LEU A 218 -5.31 22.41 -1.91
C LEU A 218 -5.04 21.18 -1.05
N GLU A 219 -4.54 20.11 -1.66
CA GLU A 219 -4.03 18.93 -0.98
C GLU A 219 -2.51 19.01 -0.87
N LEU A 220 -2.00 18.93 0.35
CA LEU A 220 -0.60 18.66 0.62
C LEU A 220 -0.40 17.14 0.68
N ASN A 221 0.60 16.67 -0.07
CA ASN A 221 1.14 15.33 0.06
C ASN A 221 2.65 15.43 0.22
N ALA A 222 3.17 15.08 1.38
CA ALA A 222 4.57 15.23 1.72
C ALA A 222 5.17 13.93 2.26
N THR A 223 6.39 13.66 1.85
CA THR A 223 7.27 12.58 2.34
C THR A 223 8.65 13.18 2.65
N ALA A 224 9.56 12.39 3.20
CA ALA A 224 10.95 12.82 3.39
C ALA A 224 11.66 13.16 2.06
N ALA A 225 11.24 12.54 0.94
CA ALA A 225 11.82 12.75 -0.38
C ALA A 225 11.30 13.99 -1.12
N GLY A 226 10.14 14.52 -0.71
CA GLY A 226 9.56 15.68 -1.38
C GLY A 226 8.12 15.95 -0.98
N ARG A 227 7.57 17.04 -1.52
CA ARG A 227 6.18 17.44 -1.25
C ARG A 227 5.53 18.04 -2.48
N THR A 228 4.24 17.81 -2.62
CA THR A 228 3.36 18.49 -3.58
C THR A 228 2.26 19.22 -2.83
N LEU A 229 1.78 20.32 -3.41
CA LEU A 229 0.61 21.07 -2.94
C LEU A 229 -0.21 21.42 -4.17
N GLU A 230 -1.29 20.70 -4.40
CA GLU A 230 -2.03 20.73 -5.65
C GLU A 230 -3.52 21.00 -5.42
N PRO A 231 -4.21 21.67 -6.35
CA PRO A 231 -5.64 21.84 -6.28
C PRO A 231 -6.36 20.50 -6.31
N ILE A 232 -7.39 20.38 -5.49
CA ILE A 232 -8.32 19.25 -5.57
C ILE A 232 -9.43 19.64 -6.56
N PRO A 233 -9.77 18.76 -7.51
CA PRO A 233 -10.84 19.01 -8.47
C PRO A 233 -12.22 19.14 -7.84
#